data_d6045eedc0e8aa2916461ff5f6472114
#
_entry.id   d6045eedc0e8aa2916461ff5f6472114
#
_cell.length_a   1.000
_cell.length_b   1.000
_cell.length_c   1.000
_cell.angle_alpha   90.00
_cell.angle_beta   90.00
_cell.angle_gamma   90.00
#
_symmetry.space_group_name_H-M   'P 1'
#
loop_
_entity.id
_entity.type
_entity.pdbx_description
1 polymer ?
#
loop_
_entity_poly.entity_id
_entity_poly.type
_entity_poly.pdbx_seq_one_letter_code
_entity_poly.pdbx_strand_id
1 'polypeptide(L)'
;MNDERIQAEIQAAINELVTSGAEIGLQVAVIKNGRVVTDAVSGTADPRTGVAVSGDTLFWAASTAKGVATSVAHVLVERGELDYDMRVIDIWPEFGSHGKDKVTLRHVLLHTAGVPGLPPGTTVGDLCDWDHMCAVLADEEPWWEAGTCFGYHAKTFGFLLGEIMRRATGRTISTLLRDEVTGPLGVEDDVHFGVPQPLLPRVARQVASDDPVPDFPEPGSPLDRAMPRGVLPDAKYANRSDVLTSDIPSEGTMTARGVARMYSALLGHVGGVTLVSQRRLASMAAVAFTGMDQVMGFPISWAFGYSTDRPGGVPSRPGSTFGMVGMNGSAAYADIDSGIAVAVMRNRFAAGGLTTVAQIDRIVAETLS
;
A
#
# COMPACT_ATOMS: atom_id res chain seq x y z
N MET A 1 13.31 14.21 25.48
CA MET A 1 12.68 15.54 25.21
C MET A 1 11.99 15.59 23.86
N ASN A 2 12.69 15.40 22.71
CA ASN A 2 11.99 15.46 21.41
C ASN A 2 10.97 14.31 21.18
N ASP A 3 11.25 13.11 21.66
CA ASP A 3 10.35 11.96 21.49
C ASP A 3 9.06 12.10 22.30
N GLU A 4 9.15 12.54 23.54
CA GLU A 4 7.98 12.81 24.38
C GLU A 4 7.13 13.96 23.81
N ARG A 5 7.79 14.95 23.23
CA ARG A 5 7.13 16.08 22.58
C ARG A 5 6.35 15.65 21.34
N ILE A 6 6.96 14.90 20.41
CA ILE A 6 6.27 14.44 19.21
C ILE A 6 5.12 13.48 19.54
N GLN A 7 5.32 12.56 20.51
CA GLN A 7 4.25 11.68 21.00
C GLN A 7 3.05 12.50 21.51
N ALA A 8 3.31 13.53 22.34
CA ALA A 8 2.25 14.35 22.91
C ALA A 8 1.54 15.21 21.83
N GLU A 9 2.28 15.81 20.90
CA GLU A 9 1.72 16.63 19.82
C GLU A 9 0.85 15.79 18.87
N ILE A 10 1.31 14.61 18.45
CA ILE A 10 0.54 13.72 17.59
C ILE A 10 -0.68 13.19 18.35
N GLN A 11 -0.55 12.76 19.61
CA GLN A 11 -1.69 12.30 20.41
C GLN A 11 -2.74 13.40 20.58
N ALA A 12 -2.34 14.63 20.84
CA ALA A 12 -3.25 15.76 20.92
C ALA A 12 -3.97 16.01 19.59
N ALA A 13 -3.24 15.99 18.46
CA ALA A 13 -3.80 16.22 17.14
C ALA A 13 -4.83 15.14 16.75
N ILE A 14 -4.54 13.85 16.98
CA ILE A 14 -5.49 12.78 16.65
C ILE A 14 -6.71 12.78 17.59
N ASN A 15 -6.55 13.17 18.86
CA ASN A 15 -7.67 13.34 19.77
C ASN A 15 -8.60 14.49 19.33
N GLU A 16 -8.03 15.60 18.86
CA GLU A 16 -8.81 16.71 18.30
C GLU A 16 -9.57 16.31 17.04
N LEU A 17 -8.92 15.59 16.11
CA LEU A 17 -9.56 15.08 14.90
C LEU A 17 -10.75 14.16 15.22
N VAL A 18 -10.64 13.31 16.23
CA VAL A 18 -11.74 12.44 16.66
C VAL A 18 -12.82 13.25 17.38
N THR A 19 -12.45 14.16 18.28
CA THR A 19 -13.41 14.96 19.05
C THR A 19 -14.22 15.90 18.17
N SER A 20 -13.61 16.47 17.13
CA SER A 20 -14.30 17.32 16.14
C SER A 20 -15.17 16.53 15.15
N GLY A 21 -15.08 15.20 15.13
CA GLY A 21 -15.76 14.33 14.15
C GLY A 21 -15.11 14.32 12.78
N ALA A 22 -13.93 14.93 12.61
CA ALA A 22 -13.15 14.83 11.38
C ALA A 22 -12.63 13.41 11.14
N GLU A 23 -12.40 12.66 12.20
CA GLU A 23 -12.04 11.23 12.16
C GLU A 23 -12.88 10.42 13.14
N ILE A 24 -12.89 9.08 12.95
CA ILE A 24 -13.64 8.14 13.81
C ILE A 24 -12.67 7.32 14.65
N GLY A 25 -11.69 6.73 14.01
CA GLY A 25 -10.62 5.96 14.65
C GLY A 25 -9.32 6.11 13.88
N LEU A 26 -8.24 6.30 14.60
CA LEU A 26 -6.90 6.57 14.08
C LEU A 26 -5.84 5.77 14.81
N GLN A 27 -4.82 5.35 14.05
CA GLN A 27 -3.50 4.96 14.57
C GLN A 27 -2.43 5.76 13.84
N VAL A 28 -1.43 6.24 14.57
CA VAL A 28 -0.23 6.87 14.02
C VAL A 28 1.00 6.27 14.67
N ALA A 29 1.92 5.79 13.84
CA ALA A 29 3.22 5.33 14.30
C ALA A 29 4.33 6.11 13.57
N VAL A 30 5.32 6.57 14.33
CA VAL A 30 6.54 7.19 13.81
C VAL A 30 7.75 6.49 14.40
N ILE A 31 8.64 6.05 13.54
CA ILE A 31 9.91 5.41 13.92
C ILE A 31 11.04 6.26 13.33
N LYS A 32 11.98 6.68 14.17
CA LYS A 32 13.19 7.41 13.76
C LYS A 32 14.43 6.60 14.09
N ASN A 33 15.23 6.28 13.07
CA ASN A 33 16.46 5.48 13.22
C ASN A 33 16.24 4.18 14.03
N GLY A 34 15.14 3.46 13.72
CA GLY A 34 14.77 2.19 14.37
C GLY A 34 14.11 2.30 15.73
N ARG A 35 13.99 3.52 16.29
CA ARG A 35 13.35 3.76 17.58
C ARG A 35 11.95 4.32 17.38
N VAL A 36 10.96 3.70 18.03
CA VAL A 36 9.59 4.21 18.09
C VAL A 36 9.60 5.53 18.84
N VAL A 37 9.21 6.62 18.17
CA VAL A 37 9.08 7.96 18.77
C VAL A 37 7.63 8.37 18.91
N THR A 38 6.72 7.69 18.20
CA THR A 38 5.27 7.83 18.36
C THR A 38 4.59 6.48 18.13
N ASP A 39 3.67 6.12 19.04
CA ASP A 39 2.68 5.06 18.88
C ASP A 39 1.39 5.58 19.51
N ALA A 40 0.54 6.20 18.69
CA ALA A 40 -0.61 6.96 19.16
C ALA A 40 -1.90 6.39 18.56
N VAL A 41 -2.93 6.28 19.40
CA VAL A 41 -4.24 5.77 19.02
C VAL A 41 -5.34 6.70 19.52
N SER A 42 -6.43 6.82 18.77
CA SER A 42 -7.60 7.61 19.21
C SER A 42 -8.88 7.10 18.55
N GLY A 43 -10.00 7.27 19.24
CA GLY A 43 -11.33 7.05 18.71
C GLY A 43 -11.82 5.60 18.77
N THR A 44 -12.71 5.25 17.85
CA THR A 44 -13.53 4.05 17.89
C THR A 44 -13.23 3.16 16.68
N ALA A 45 -12.92 1.88 16.94
CA ALA A 45 -12.69 0.87 15.90
C ALA A 45 -14.00 0.42 15.23
N ASP A 46 -15.08 0.24 16.00
CA ASP A 46 -16.42 -0.05 15.47
C ASP A 46 -17.49 0.82 16.19
N PRO A 47 -18.01 1.85 15.53
CA PRO A 47 -19.03 2.73 16.13
C PRO A 47 -20.35 2.03 16.52
N ARG A 48 -20.64 0.85 15.95
CA ARG A 48 -21.85 0.08 16.28
C ARG A 48 -21.76 -0.59 17.66
N THR A 49 -20.53 -0.91 18.07
CA THR A 49 -20.27 -1.61 19.34
C THR A 49 -19.60 -0.75 20.39
N GLY A 50 -19.04 0.41 19.97
CA GLY A 50 -18.29 1.31 20.83
C GLY A 50 -16.89 0.81 21.18
N VAL A 51 -16.38 -0.24 20.50
CA VAL A 51 -15.02 -0.74 20.72
C VAL A 51 -14.01 0.34 20.34
N ALA A 52 -13.16 0.71 21.30
CA ALA A 52 -12.11 1.71 21.10
C ALA A 52 -10.99 1.19 20.20
N VAL A 53 -10.31 2.09 19.52
CA VAL A 53 -9.04 1.79 18.84
C VAL A 53 -7.99 1.44 19.88
N SER A 54 -7.22 0.40 19.63
CA SER A 54 -6.02 0.01 20.39
C SER A 54 -4.81 -0.07 19.46
N GLY A 55 -3.60 -0.27 20.02
CA GLY A 55 -2.40 -0.52 19.23
C GLY A 55 -2.49 -1.77 18.34
N ASP A 56 -3.35 -2.73 18.71
CA ASP A 56 -3.53 -3.99 17.99
C ASP A 56 -4.71 -3.94 16.98
N THR A 57 -5.42 -2.82 16.87
CA THR A 57 -6.50 -2.67 15.89
C THR A 57 -5.94 -2.71 14.47
N LEU A 58 -6.49 -3.59 13.65
CA LEU A 58 -6.14 -3.72 12.23
C LEU A 58 -7.05 -2.81 11.40
N PHE A 59 -6.48 -2.05 10.48
CA PHE A 59 -7.22 -1.17 9.58
C PHE A 59 -7.07 -1.63 8.14
N TRP A 60 -8.17 -1.77 7.41
CA TRP A 60 -8.10 -1.89 5.95
C TRP A 60 -7.51 -0.61 5.38
N ALA A 61 -6.42 -0.72 4.66
CA ALA A 61 -5.55 0.39 4.28
C ALA A 61 -5.44 0.62 2.77
N ALA A 62 -6.33 0.01 2.00
CA ALA A 62 -6.39 0.13 0.53
C ALA A 62 -4.99 0.00 -0.10
N SER A 63 -4.67 0.88 -1.05
CA SER A 63 -3.43 0.85 -1.83
C SER A 63 -2.14 1.05 -1.02
N THR A 64 -2.20 1.40 0.27
CA THR A 64 -1.01 1.38 1.13
C THR A 64 -0.35 -0.01 1.12
N ALA A 65 -1.12 -1.08 0.93
CA ALA A 65 -0.63 -2.45 0.81
C ALA A 65 0.24 -2.71 -0.44
N LYS A 66 0.11 -1.91 -1.51
CA LYS A 66 1.02 -2.04 -2.66
C LYS A 66 2.47 -1.81 -2.27
N GLY A 67 2.72 -0.87 -1.35
CA GLY A 67 4.06 -0.67 -0.79
C GLY A 67 4.56 -1.88 0.00
N VAL A 68 3.65 -2.61 0.67
CA VAL A 68 3.99 -3.87 1.36
C VAL A 68 4.34 -4.96 0.35
N ALA A 69 3.50 -5.17 -0.68
CA ALA A 69 3.77 -6.16 -1.74
C ALA A 69 5.08 -5.86 -2.49
N THR A 70 5.32 -4.58 -2.79
CA THR A 70 6.56 -4.09 -3.39
C THR A 70 7.77 -4.41 -2.50
N SER A 71 7.65 -4.21 -1.18
CA SER A 71 8.72 -4.51 -0.23
C SER A 71 9.09 -6.00 -0.24
N VAL A 72 8.09 -6.89 -0.29
CA VAL A 72 8.32 -8.34 -0.44
C VAL A 72 9.10 -8.63 -1.73
N ALA A 73 8.70 -8.04 -2.85
CA ALA A 73 9.40 -8.23 -4.13
C ALA A 73 10.87 -7.77 -4.06
N HIS A 74 11.14 -6.62 -3.43
CA HIS A 74 12.51 -6.13 -3.26
C HIS A 74 13.36 -7.05 -2.38
N VAL A 75 12.78 -7.64 -1.33
CA VAL A 75 13.47 -8.65 -0.51
C VAL A 75 13.81 -9.90 -1.33
N LEU A 76 12.91 -10.38 -2.17
CA LEU A 76 13.17 -11.50 -3.06
C LEU A 76 14.26 -11.18 -4.12
N VAL A 77 14.26 -9.95 -4.66
CA VAL A 77 15.33 -9.51 -5.56
C VAL A 77 16.67 -9.39 -4.82
N GLU A 78 16.68 -8.93 -3.55
CA GLU A 78 17.89 -8.87 -2.73
C GLU A 78 18.48 -10.27 -2.49
N ARG A 79 17.62 -11.28 -2.34
CA ARG A 79 17.99 -12.68 -2.14
C ARG A 79 18.34 -13.41 -3.42
N GLY A 80 18.16 -12.79 -4.60
CA GLY A 80 18.40 -13.40 -5.90
C GLY A 80 17.34 -14.42 -6.34
N GLU A 81 16.17 -14.44 -5.67
CA GLU A 81 15.01 -15.26 -6.07
C GLU A 81 14.23 -14.61 -7.23
N LEU A 82 14.38 -13.30 -7.43
CA LEU A 82 13.83 -12.53 -8.54
C LEU A 82 14.91 -11.64 -9.16
N ASP A 83 14.68 -11.20 -10.41
CA ASP A 83 15.46 -10.16 -11.09
C ASP A 83 14.49 -9.14 -11.71
N TYR A 84 14.81 -7.84 -11.62
CA TYR A 84 13.95 -6.80 -12.17
C TYR A 84 13.74 -6.91 -13.68
N ASP A 85 14.73 -7.40 -14.40
CA ASP A 85 14.72 -7.52 -15.87
C ASP A 85 14.27 -8.91 -16.35
N MET A 86 13.93 -9.84 -15.41
CA MET A 86 13.30 -11.10 -15.76
C MET A 86 12.00 -10.85 -16.51
N ARG A 87 11.78 -11.58 -17.62
CA ARG A 87 10.52 -11.51 -18.35
C ARG A 87 9.45 -12.32 -17.60
N VAL A 88 8.26 -11.78 -17.51
CA VAL A 88 7.14 -12.45 -16.85
C VAL A 88 6.85 -13.82 -17.49
N ILE A 89 6.97 -13.93 -18.81
CA ILE A 89 6.72 -15.18 -19.54
C ILE A 89 7.71 -16.32 -19.20
N ASP A 90 8.87 -16.00 -18.66
CA ASP A 90 9.84 -17.03 -18.29
C ASP A 90 9.37 -17.90 -17.13
N ILE A 91 8.42 -17.37 -16.31
CA ILE A 91 7.80 -18.05 -15.18
C ILE A 91 6.27 -18.14 -15.30
N TRP A 92 5.66 -17.31 -16.13
CA TRP A 92 4.21 -17.25 -16.38
C TRP A 92 3.95 -17.23 -17.89
N PRO A 93 4.14 -18.36 -18.61
CA PRO A 93 4.08 -18.41 -20.08
C PRO A 93 2.74 -17.92 -20.65
N GLU A 94 1.62 -18.21 -19.96
CA GLU A 94 0.28 -17.81 -20.40
C GLU A 94 0.11 -16.28 -20.48
N PHE A 95 0.88 -15.53 -19.69
CA PHE A 95 0.86 -14.07 -19.70
C PHE A 95 1.34 -13.47 -21.03
N GLY A 96 2.09 -14.22 -21.86
CA GLY A 96 2.61 -13.76 -23.14
C GLY A 96 1.56 -13.50 -24.23
N SER A 97 0.29 -13.81 -24.00
CA SER A 97 -0.81 -13.52 -24.93
C SER A 97 -0.84 -12.04 -25.32
N HIS A 98 -1.35 -11.75 -26.51
CA HIS A 98 -1.60 -10.39 -27.01
C HIS A 98 -0.34 -9.50 -27.01
N GLY A 99 0.86 -10.09 -27.21
CA GLY A 99 2.12 -9.33 -27.34
C GLY A 99 2.73 -8.84 -26.03
N LYS A 100 2.35 -9.46 -24.89
CA LYS A 100 2.93 -9.15 -23.56
C LYS A 100 4.26 -9.87 -23.27
N ASP A 101 4.87 -10.52 -24.26
CA ASP A 101 6.10 -11.30 -24.12
C ASP A 101 7.33 -10.51 -23.66
N LYS A 102 7.29 -9.17 -23.79
CA LYS A 102 8.37 -8.28 -23.35
C LYS A 102 8.20 -7.73 -21.93
N VAL A 103 7.06 -7.99 -21.28
CA VAL A 103 6.81 -7.47 -19.93
C VAL A 103 7.81 -8.09 -18.94
N THR A 104 8.42 -7.23 -18.12
CA THR A 104 9.37 -7.62 -17.06
C THR A 104 8.80 -7.27 -15.69
N LEU A 105 9.41 -7.80 -14.61
CA LEU A 105 9.11 -7.39 -13.23
C LEU A 105 9.27 -5.87 -13.06
N ARG A 106 10.28 -5.27 -13.69
CA ARG A 106 10.48 -3.81 -13.71
C ARG A 106 9.26 -3.07 -14.25
N HIS A 107 8.69 -3.52 -15.35
CA HIS A 107 7.49 -2.90 -15.93
C HIS A 107 6.29 -2.98 -14.99
N VAL A 108 6.13 -4.07 -14.26
CA VAL A 108 5.06 -4.22 -13.27
C VAL A 108 5.28 -3.23 -12.12
N LEU A 109 6.48 -3.18 -11.53
CA LEU A 109 6.80 -2.26 -10.43
C LEU A 109 6.64 -0.78 -10.83
N LEU A 110 6.93 -0.45 -12.09
CA LEU A 110 6.80 0.91 -12.62
C LEU A 110 5.39 1.23 -13.17
N HIS A 111 4.41 0.34 -13.03
CA HIS A 111 3.09 0.53 -13.62
C HIS A 111 3.12 0.79 -15.15
N THR A 112 4.10 0.23 -15.84
CA THR A 112 4.29 0.36 -17.29
C THR A 112 4.04 -0.96 -18.04
N ALA A 113 3.51 -1.98 -17.34
CA ALA A 113 3.24 -3.30 -17.94
C ALA A 113 2.13 -3.28 -19.02
N GLY A 114 1.29 -2.25 -19.04
CA GLY A 114 0.26 -2.06 -20.05
C GLY A 114 -1.08 -2.73 -19.75
N VAL A 115 -1.26 -3.35 -18.60
CA VAL A 115 -2.50 -4.07 -18.24
C VAL A 115 -3.18 -3.51 -16.97
N PRO A 116 -3.53 -2.21 -16.96
CA PRO A 116 -4.19 -1.61 -15.80
C PRO A 116 -5.68 -1.98 -15.70
N GLY A 117 -6.28 -2.42 -16.81
CA GLY A 117 -7.71 -2.66 -16.96
C GLY A 117 -8.21 -3.95 -16.35
N LEU A 118 -9.51 -3.97 -16.08
CA LEU A 118 -10.29 -5.15 -15.75
C LEU A 118 -11.50 -5.27 -16.69
N PRO A 119 -11.98 -6.48 -16.98
CA PRO A 119 -13.22 -6.65 -17.70
C PRO A 119 -14.37 -5.88 -17.03
N PRO A 120 -15.26 -5.19 -17.79
CA PRO A 120 -16.32 -4.34 -17.23
C PRO A 120 -17.26 -5.07 -16.25
N GLY A 121 -17.43 -6.39 -16.43
CA GLY A 121 -18.28 -7.22 -15.57
C GLY A 121 -17.60 -7.80 -14.34
N THR A 122 -16.34 -7.46 -14.06
CA THR A 122 -15.60 -7.98 -12.90
C THR A 122 -16.35 -7.69 -11.61
N THR A 123 -16.51 -8.71 -10.80
CA THR A 123 -17.20 -8.66 -9.50
C THR A 123 -16.21 -8.72 -8.34
N VAL A 124 -16.70 -8.43 -7.13
CA VAL A 124 -15.89 -8.60 -5.91
C VAL A 124 -15.55 -10.08 -5.68
N GLY A 125 -16.44 -11.00 -6.07
CA GLY A 125 -16.18 -12.43 -6.00
C GLY A 125 -15.00 -12.85 -6.88
N ASP A 126 -14.89 -12.27 -8.09
CA ASP A 126 -13.77 -12.52 -8.99
C ASP A 126 -12.45 -12.05 -8.38
N LEU A 127 -12.42 -10.86 -7.73
CA LEU A 127 -11.22 -10.37 -7.03
C LEU A 127 -10.78 -11.28 -5.88
N CYS A 128 -11.71 -12.04 -5.29
CA CYS A 128 -11.42 -13.00 -4.22
C CYS A 128 -10.96 -14.36 -4.76
N ASP A 129 -11.00 -14.58 -6.07
CA ASP A 129 -10.54 -15.80 -6.75
C ASP A 129 -9.18 -15.51 -7.43
N TRP A 130 -8.10 -15.93 -6.78
CA TRP A 130 -6.74 -15.71 -7.25
C TRP A 130 -6.48 -16.28 -8.64
N ASP A 131 -6.83 -17.55 -8.85
CA ASP A 131 -6.53 -18.24 -10.10
C ASP A 131 -7.37 -17.69 -11.25
N HIS A 132 -8.62 -17.34 -10.98
CA HIS A 132 -9.48 -16.64 -11.96
C HIS A 132 -8.87 -15.29 -12.36
N MET A 133 -8.47 -14.45 -11.41
CA MET A 133 -7.88 -13.14 -11.71
C MET A 133 -6.56 -13.26 -12.48
N CYS A 134 -5.73 -14.24 -12.14
CA CYS A 134 -4.50 -14.49 -12.89
C CYS A 134 -4.80 -14.94 -14.33
N ALA A 135 -5.81 -15.79 -14.56
CA ALA A 135 -6.23 -16.20 -15.89
C ALA A 135 -6.76 -15.00 -16.70
N VAL A 136 -7.60 -14.16 -16.11
CA VAL A 136 -8.10 -12.91 -16.73
C VAL A 136 -6.93 -12.03 -17.16
N LEU A 137 -5.96 -11.77 -16.27
CA LEU A 137 -4.83 -10.90 -16.59
C LEU A 137 -3.87 -11.49 -17.61
N ALA A 138 -3.74 -12.82 -17.66
CA ALA A 138 -2.97 -13.49 -18.69
C ALA A 138 -3.59 -13.32 -20.09
N ASP A 139 -4.93 -13.23 -20.16
CA ASP A 139 -5.65 -13.10 -21.44
C ASP A 139 -6.02 -11.62 -21.78
N GLU A 140 -5.79 -10.66 -20.89
CA GLU A 140 -6.13 -9.25 -21.14
C GLU A 140 -5.23 -8.62 -22.21
N GLU A 141 -5.81 -7.84 -23.11
CA GLU A 141 -5.07 -7.07 -24.11
C GLU A 141 -4.40 -5.84 -23.46
N PRO A 142 -3.11 -5.60 -23.72
CA PRO A 142 -2.43 -4.43 -23.16
C PRO A 142 -2.97 -3.14 -23.80
N TRP A 143 -3.11 -2.09 -22.98
CA TRP A 143 -3.52 -0.74 -23.45
C TRP A 143 -2.37 0.00 -24.14
N TRP A 144 -1.13 -0.39 -23.88
CA TRP A 144 0.10 0.13 -24.49
C TRP A 144 1.21 -0.93 -24.42
N GLU A 145 2.22 -0.76 -25.28
CA GLU A 145 3.43 -1.60 -25.23
C GLU A 145 4.20 -1.37 -23.92
N ALA A 146 4.68 -2.46 -23.32
CA ALA A 146 5.38 -2.43 -22.04
C ALA A 146 6.54 -1.41 -22.05
N GLY A 147 6.60 -0.56 -21.04
CA GLY A 147 7.62 0.46 -20.86
C GLY A 147 7.37 1.78 -21.58
N THR A 148 6.34 1.91 -22.45
CA THR A 148 6.11 3.13 -23.23
C THR A 148 5.28 4.19 -22.51
N CYS A 149 4.39 3.78 -21.61
CA CYS A 149 3.51 4.68 -20.85
C CYS A 149 3.44 4.23 -19.40
N PHE A 150 3.24 5.18 -18.49
CA PHE A 150 2.83 4.92 -17.12
C PHE A 150 1.30 5.03 -17.01
N GLY A 151 0.68 4.08 -16.33
CA GLY A 151 -0.72 4.16 -15.94
C GLY A 151 -0.95 3.32 -14.70
N TYR A 152 -1.49 3.91 -13.65
CA TYR A 152 -1.66 3.27 -12.37
C TYR A 152 -2.50 1.98 -12.45
N HIS A 153 -1.88 0.84 -12.19
CA HIS A 153 -2.54 -0.48 -12.19
C HIS A 153 -3.27 -0.67 -10.85
N ALA A 154 -4.45 -0.05 -10.73
CA ALA A 154 -5.15 0.12 -9.46
C ALA A 154 -5.46 -1.21 -8.75
N LYS A 155 -6.00 -2.18 -9.47
CA LYS A 155 -6.35 -3.52 -8.97
C LYS A 155 -5.36 -4.58 -9.45
N THR A 156 -4.94 -4.49 -10.70
CA THR A 156 -4.16 -5.54 -11.36
C THR A 156 -2.72 -5.65 -10.84
N PHE A 157 -2.13 -4.56 -10.32
CA PHE A 157 -0.77 -4.53 -9.77
C PHE A 157 -0.50 -5.66 -8.77
N GLY A 158 -1.41 -5.85 -7.80
CA GLY A 158 -1.23 -6.85 -6.75
C GLY A 158 -1.21 -8.27 -7.29
N PHE A 159 -2.13 -8.59 -8.20
CA PHE A 159 -2.18 -9.91 -8.84
C PHE A 159 -0.97 -10.18 -9.74
N LEU A 160 -0.58 -9.18 -10.56
CA LEU A 160 0.61 -9.30 -11.40
C LEU A 160 1.86 -9.57 -10.56
N LEU A 161 2.11 -8.72 -9.58
CA LEU A 161 3.29 -8.82 -8.72
C LEU A 161 3.24 -10.10 -7.87
N GLY A 162 2.09 -10.41 -7.28
CA GLY A 162 1.90 -11.59 -6.45
C GLY A 162 2.04 -12.89 -7.22
N GLU A 163 1.52 -12.97 -8.45
CA GLU A 163 1.65 -14.18 -9.28
C GLU A 163 3.08 -14.40 -9.75
N ILE A 164 3.79 -13.33 -10.11
CA ILE A 164 5.23 -13.42 -10.41
C ILE A 164 5.98 -14.01 -9.21
N MET A 165 5.75 -13.50 -8.01
CA MET A 165 6.40 -13.99 -6.80
C MET A 165 5.99 -15.43 -6.49
N ARG A 166 4.69 -15.77 -6.62
CA ARG A 166 4.17 -17.12 -6.37
C ARG A 166 4.80 -18.14 -7.32
N ARG A 167 4.89 -17.84 -8.61
CA ARG A 167 5.47 -18.74 -9.61
C ARG A 167 6.97 -18.91 -9.46
N ALA A 168 7.67 -17.86 -9.11
CA ALA A 168 9.11 -17.92 -8.89
C ALA A 168 9.50 -18.73 -7.64
N THR A 169 8.68 -18.68 -6.59
CA THR A 169 9.03 -19.24 -5.27
C THR A 169 8.21 -20.46 -4.85
N GLY A 170 7.05 -20.71 -5.49
CA GLY A 170 6.09 -21.73 -5.07
C GLY A 170 5.31 -21.37 -3.80
N ARG A 171 5.42 -20.14 -3.27
CA ARG A 171 4.79 -19.68 -2.03
C ARG A 171 3.73 -18.62 -2.31
N THR A 172 2.63 -18.59 -1.54
CA THR A 172 1.61 -17.54 -1.63
C THR A 172 2.17 -16.20 -1.18
N ILE A 173 1.56 -15.10 -1.62
CA ILE A 173 1.99 -13.75 -1.25
C ILE A 173 1.92 -13.50 0.26
N SER A 174 0.90 -14.01 0.96
CA SER A 174 0.79 -13.92 2.42
C SER A 174 1.85 -14.75 3.12
N THR A 175 2.21 -15.92 2.59
CA THR A 175 3.33 -16.71 3.11
C THR A 175 4.65 -15.97 2.94
N LEU A 176 4.89 -15.39 1.76
CA LEU A 176 6.09 -14.60 1.49
C LEU A 176 6.18 -13.37 2.42
N LEU A 177 5.08 -12.64 2.60
CA LEU A 177 5.04 -11.50 3.51
C LEU A 177 5.44 -11.92 4.94
N ARG A 178 4.83 -13.00 5.44
CA ARG A 178 5.12 -13.50 6.77
C ARG A 178 6.58 -13.97 6.92
N ASP A 179 7.04 -14.82 6.02
CA ASP A 179 8.33 -15.49 6.18
C ASP A 179 9.51 -14.57 5.90
N GLU A 180 9.36 -13.63 4.94
CA GLU A 180 10.44 -12.78 4.45
C GLU A 180 10.49 -11.40 5.14
N VAL A 181 9.36 -10.92 5.65
CA VAL A 181 9.24 -9.54 6.15
C VAL A 181 8.69 -9.50 7.57
N THR A 182 7.44 -9.91 7.79
CA THR A 182 6.78 -9.62 9.07
C THR A 182 7.21 -10.53 10.20
N GLY A 183 7.47 -11.80 9.95
CA GLY A 183 7.98 -12.75 10.95
C GLY A 183 9.35 -12.37 11.47
N PRO A 184 10.38 -12.12 10.63
CA PRO A 184 11.68 -11.60 11.08
C PRO A 184 11.58 -10.32 11.91
N LEU A 185 10.56 -9.51 11.67
CA LEU A 185 10.33 -8.25 12.39
C LEU A 185 9.46 -8.42 13.66
N GLY A 186 8.86 -9.58 13.89
CA GLY A 186 7.93 -9.83 15.01
C GLY A 186 6.64 -9.02 14.89
N VAL A 187 6.11 -8.86 13.67
CA VAL A 187 4.87 -8.14 13.35
C VAL A 187 3.98 -8.96 12.40
N GLU A 188 4.06 -10.28 12.45
CA GLU A 188 3.30 -11.20 11.61
C GLU A 188 1.79 -11.12 11.78
N ASP A 189 1.33 -10.66 12.95
CA ASP A 189 -0.09 -10.45 13.25
C ASP A 189 -0.55 -9.00 12.98
N ASP A 190 0.33 -8.15 12.45
CA ASP A 190 0.08 -6.71 12.30
C ASP A 190 -0.05 -6.25 10.83
N VAL A 191 0.33 -7.08 9.84
CA VAL A 191 0.28 -6.70 8.42
C VAL A 191 -0.16 -7.90 7.58
N HIS A 192 -1.27 -7.75 6.85
CA HIS A 192 -1.90 -8.84 6.08
C HIS A 192 -2.37 -8.37 4.71
N PHE A 193 -2.31 -9.25 3.71
CA PHE A 193 -3.14 -9.15 2.51
C PHE A 193 -4.50 -9.79 2.79
N GLY A 194 -4.54 -11.09 3.05
CA GLY A 194 -5.71 -11.78 3.60
C GLY A 194 -5.57 -11.93 5.12
N VAL A 195 -6.52 -11.39 5.89
CA VAL A 195 -6.53 -11.48 7.34
C VAL A 195 -6.91 -12.89 7.78
N PRO A 196 -6.10 -13.57 8.61
CA PRO A 196 -6.48 -14.86 9.19
C PRO A 196 -7.79 -14.75 9.97
N GLN A 197 -8.68 -15.75 9.82
CA GLN A 197 -10.00 -15.76 10.48
C GLN A 197 -9.98 -15.42 11.99
N PRO A 198 -9.02 -15.92 12.79
CA PRO A 198 -8.96 -15.58 14.22
C PRO A 198 -8.68 -14.11 14.50
N LEU A 199 -8.09 -13.37 13.54
CA LEU A 199 -7.74 -11.95 13.70
C LEU A 199 -8.83 -10.99 13.20
N LEU A 200 -9.87 -11.47 12.51
CA LEU A 200 -10.99 -10.63 12.03
C LEU A 200 -11.64 -9.76 13.13
N PRO A 201 -11.79 -10.21 14.38
CA PRO A 201 -12.33 -9.36 15.45
C PRO A 201 -11.47 -8.11 15.76
N ARG A 202 -10.19 -8.08 15.35
CA ARG A 202 -9.31 -6.91 15.49
C ARG A 202 -9.50 -5.88 14.39
N VAL A 203 -10.24 -6.20 13.33
CA VAL A 203 -10.37 -5.30 12.17
C VAL A 203 -11.34 -4.17 12.47
N ALA A 204 -10.86 -2.92 12.36
CA ALA A 204 -11.68 -1.74 12.47
C ALA A 204 -12.70 -1.67 11.31
N ARG A 205 -13.93 -1.33 11.64
CA ARG A 205 -14.98 -1.13 10.67
C ARG A 205 -14.76 0.17 9.90
N GLN A 206 -14.64 0.09 8.60
CA GLN A 206 -14.64 1.28 7.73
C GLN A 206 -16.02 1.92 7.72
N VAL A 207 -16.07 3.24 7.87
CA VAL A 207 -17.29 4.04 7.92
C VAL A 207 -17.23 5.08 6.81
N ALA A 208 -18.27 5.15 5.99
CA ALA A 208 -18.33 6.13 4.91
C ALA A 208 -18.28 7.56 5.46
N SER A 209 -17.55 8.44 4.80
CA SER A 209 -17.64 9.88 5.04
C SER A 209 -18.99 10.40 4.54
N ASP A 210 -19.54 11.41 5.22
CA ASP A 210 -20.70 12.16 4.76
C ASP A 210 -20.31 13.23 3.70
N ASP A 211 -19.02 13.38 3.42
CA ASP A 211 -18.54 14.32 2.42
C ASP A 211 -19.05 13.93 1.05
N PRO A 212 -19.47 14.90 0.20
CA PRO A 212 -19.88 14.60 -1.16
C PRO A 212 -18.75 13.91 -1.92
N VAL A 213 -18.94 12.68 -2.32
CA VAL A 213 -18.02 12.01 -3.24
C VAL A 213 -18.42 12.45 -4.65
N PRO A 214 -17.53 13.12 -5.41
CA PRO A 214 -17.76 13.35 -6.83
C PRO A 214 -18.13 12.04 -7.52
N ASP A 215 -18.88 12.10 -8.63
CA ASP A 215 -19.16 10.92 -9.45
C ASP A 215 -17.82 10.42 -10.04
N PHE A 216 -17.14 9.61 -9.28
CA PHE A 216 -15.77 9.16 -9.52
C PHE A 216 -15.72 7.63 -9.44
N PRO A 217 -15.06 6.97 -10.40
CA PRO A 217 -14.50 7.54 -11.63
C PRO A 217 -15.58 7.98 -12.64
N GLU A 218 -15.22 8.93 -13.52
CA GLU A 218 -16.09 9.33 -14.62
C GLU A 218 -16.35 8.12 -15.53
N PRO A 219 -17.62 7.81 -15.86
CA PRO A 219 -17.95 6.66 -16.70
C PRO A 219 -17.21 6.64 -18.03
N GLY A 220 -16.59 5.51 -18.37
CA GLY A 220 -15.81 5.33 -19.58
C GLY A 220 -14.39 5.93 -19.55
N SER A 221 -14.02 6.61 -18.45
CA SER A 221 -12.65 7.08 -18.28
C SER A 221 -11.65 5.93 -18.16
N PRO A 222 -10.34 6.17 -18.37
CA PRO A 222 -9.33 5.14 -18.13
C PRO A 222 -9.38 4.56 -16.70
N LEU A 223 -9.68 5.40 -15.71
CA LEU A 223 -9.81 4.94 -14.33
C LEU A 223 -11.04 4.06 -14.09
N ASP A 224 -12.19 4.36 -14.72
CA ASP A 224 -13.39 3.51 -14.68
C ASP A 224 -13.13 2.13 -15.31
N ARG A 225 -12.34 2.08 -16.36
CA ARG A 225 -11.91 0.82 -16.99
C ARG A 225 -10.86 0.07 -16.14
N ALA A 226 -9.99 0.77 -15.45
CA ALA A 226 -8.99 0.17 -14.54
C ALA A 226 -9.61 -0.30 -13.21
N MET A 227 -10.72 0.30 -12.82
CA MET A 227 -11.41 0.02 -11.57
C MET A 227 -12.93 0.15 -11.77
N PRO A 228 -13.54 -0.84 -12.47
CA PRO A 228 -14.97 -0.84 -12.74
C PRO A 228 -15.83 -0.65 -11.48
N ARG A 229 -16.99 -0.02 -11.62
CA ARG A 229 -17.88 0.28 -10.48
C ARG A 229 -18.23 -0.92 -9.60
N GLY A 230 -18.28 -2.13 -10.18
CA GLY A 230 -18.54 -3.38 -9.45
C GLY A 230 -17.47 -3.74 -8.41
N VAL A 231 -16.27 -3.20 -8.58
CA VAL A 231 -15.09 -3.44 -7.72
C VAL A 231 -14.47 -2.16 -7.17
N LEU A 232 -15.15 -1.04 -7.33
CA LEU A 232 -14.72 0.25 -6.77
C LEU A 232 -14.79 0.16 -5.22
N PRO A 233 -13.68 0.40 -4.50
CA PRO A 233 -13.70 0.36 -3.06
C PRO A 233 -14.53 1.47 -2.46
N ASP A 234 -15.36 1.09 -1.50
CA ASP A 234 -16.05 1.96 -0.57
C ASP A 234 -16.03 1.34 0.84
N ALA A 235 -16.69 1.96 1.80
CA ALA A 235 -16.77 1.42 3.15
C ALA A 235 -17.50 0.07 3.21
N LYS A 236 -18.44 -0.23 2.30
CA LYS A 236 -19.15 -1.53 2.25
C LYS A 236 -18.22 -2.61 1.71
N TYR A 237 -17.51 -2.32 0.63
CA TYR A 237 -16.49 -3.19 0.06
C TYR A 237 -15.42 -3.55 1.11
N ALA A 238 -14.84 -2.55 1.76
CA ALA A 238 -13.76 -2.72 2.74
C ALA A 238 -14.17 -3.49 4.01
N ASN A 239 -15.46 -3.61 4.29
CA ASN A 239 -16.01 -4.37 5.42
C ASN A 239 -16.47 -5.79 5.04
N ARG A 240 -16.30 -6.21 3.82
CA ARG A 240 -16.70 -7.58 3.38
C ARG A 240 -15.69 -8.59 3.94
N SER A 241 -16.22 -9.65 4.52
CA SER A 241 -15.37 -10.70 5.09
C SER A 241 -14.57 -11.45 4.02
N ASP A 242 -15.14 -11.67 2.83
CA ASP A 242 -14.45 -12.30 1.71
C ASP A 242 -13.28 -11.44 1.22
N VAL A 243 -13.45 -10.12 1.09
CA VAL A 243 -12.36 -9.18 0.75
C VAL A 243 -11.27 -9.19 1.82
N LEU A 244 -11.67 -9.09 3.10
CA LEU A 244 -10.72 -9.06 4.22
C LEU A 244 -9.89 -10.34 4.37
N THR A 245 -10.42 -11.49 3.95
CA THR A 245 -9.74 -12.77 4.11
C THR A 245 -9.06 -13.29 2.84
N SER A 246 -9.25 -12.62 1.70
CA SER A 246 -8.62 -13.00 0.43
C SER A 246 -7.29 -12.28 0.23
N ASP A 247 -6.35 -12.97 -0.42
CA ASP A 247 -5.10 -12.36 -0.87
C ASP A 247 -5.38 -11.40 -2.05
N ILE A 248 -5.52 -10.12 -1.76
CA ILE A 248 -5.66 -9.04 -2.76
C ILE A 248 -4.50 -8.07 -2.54
N PRO A 249 -3.29 -8.31 -3.10
CA PRO A 249 -2.09 -7.55 -2.70
C PRO A 249 -2.05 -6.09 -3.18
N SER A 250 -3.03 -5.65 -3.96
CA SER A 250 -3.28 -4.23 -4.21
C SER A 250 -3.99 -3.54 -3.05
N GLU A 251 -4.44 -4.32 -2.07
CA GLU A 251 -5.13 -3.91 -0.85
C GLU A 251 -4.60 -4.73 0.34
N GLY A 252 -4.85 -4.27 1.56
CA GLY A 252 -4.40 -5.00 2.74
C GLY A 252 -4.92 -4.38 4.02
N THR A 253 -4.70 -5.08 5.11
CA THR A 253 -5.17 -4.74 6.44
C THR A 253 -3.99 -4.76 7.41
N MET A 254 -3.78 -3.67 8.15
CA MET A 254 -2.57 -3.50 8.94
C MET A 254 -2.73 -2.57 10.13
N THR A 255 -1.81 -2.68 11.11
CA THR A 255 -1.60 -1.67 12.13
C THR A 255 -0.61 -0.62 11.66
N ALA A 256 -0.69 0.60 12.18
CA ALA A 256 0.30 1.65 11.88
C ALA A 256 1.70 1.22 12.35
N ARG A 257 1.79 0.65 13.55
CA ARG A 257 3.05 0.16 14.14
C ARG A 257 3.71 -0.90 13.26
N GLY A 258 2.97 -1.89 12.78
CA GLY A 258 3.49 -3.00 11.98
C GLY A 258 4.10 -2.51 10.67
N VAL A 259 3.36 -1.69 9.91
CA VAL A 259 3.85 -1.20 8.62
C VAL A 259 4.95 -0.13 8.77
N ALA A 260 4.90 0.73 9.79
CA ALA A 260 6.01 1.65 10.07
C ALA A 260 7.31 0.90 10.42
N ARG A 261 7.21 -0.23 11.17
CA ARG A 261 8.35 -1.08 11.47
C ARG A 261 8.94 -1.72 10.23
N MET A 262 8.10 -2.17 9.29
CA MET A 262 8.55 -2.68 7.98
C MET A 262 9.34 -1.61 7.20
N TYR A 263 8.80 -0.39 7.08
CA TYR A 263 9.50 0.69 6.39
C TYR A 263 10.80 1.10 7.08
N SER A 264 10.82 1.11 8.42
CA SER A 264 12.05 1.36 9.18
C SER A 264 13.11 0.27 8.95
N ALA A 265 12.70 -0.99 8.78
CA ALA A 265 13.59 -2.10 8.48
C ALA A 265 14.17 -2.01 7.05
N LEU A 266 13.42 -1.46 6.08
CA LEU A 266 13.94 -1.15 4.74
C LEU A 266 15.04 -0.09 4.79
N LEU A 267 14.94 0.89 5.70
CA LEU A 267 16.00 1.86 5.97
C LEU A 267 17.24 1.24 6.65
N GLY A 268 17.14 -0.01 7.12
CA GLY A 268 18.20 -0.70 7.85
C GLY A 268 18.26 -0.36 9.36
N HIS A 269 17.19 0.19 9.92
CA HIS A 269 17.15 0.71 11.29
C HIS A 269 16.43 -0.19 12.30
N VAL A 270 16.21 -1.46 12.01
CA VAL A 270 15.65 -2.42 12.98
C VAL A 270 16.76 -3.37 13.40
N GLY A 271 17.11 -3.35 14.70
CA GLY A 271 18.24 -4.09 15.25
C GLY A 271 18.22 -5.58 14.91
N GLY A 272 19.28 -6.06 14.27
CA GLY A 272 19.46 -7.46 13.89
C GLY A 272 18.72 -7.91 12.64
N VAL A 273 17.85 -7.08 12.04
CA VAL A 273 17.12 -7.41 10.82
C VAL A 273 17.53 -6.46 9.69
N THR A 274 18.00 -7.01 8.59
CA THR A 274 18.27 -6.28 7.36
C THR A 274 17.41 -6.88 6.24
N LEU A 275 16.41 -6.13 5.78
CA LEU A 275 15.53 -6.56 4.70
C LEU A 275 16.19 -6.40 3.34
N VAL A 276 16.87 -5.27 3.13
CA VAL A 276 17.57 -4.95 1.88
C VAL A 276 18.89 -4.23 2.18
N SER A 277 19.88 -4.38 1.30
CA SER A 277 21.14 -3.63 1.39
C SER A 277 20.94 -2.13 1.11
N GLN A 278 21.85 -1.28 1.59
CA GLN A 278 21.82 0.16 1.30
C GLN A 278 21.88 0.47 -0.21
N ARG A 279 22.59 -0.37 -0.97
CA ARG A 279 22.61 -0.30 -2.43
C ARG A 279 21.23 -0.56 -3.03
N ARG A 280 20.50 -1.57 -2.51
CA ARG A 280 19.14 -1.89 -2.95
C ARG A 280 18.19 -0.78 -2.57
N LEU A 281 18.26 -0.28 -1.34
CA LEU A 281 17.46 0.85 -0.86
C LEU A 281 17.62 2.07 -1.79
N ALA A 282 18.84 2.48 -2.09
CA ALA A 282 19.09 3.59 -2.99
C ALA A 282 18.51 3.38 -4.39
N SER A 283 18.60 2.14 -4.91
CA SER A 283 18.05 1.79 -6.23
C SER A 283 16.53 1.78 -6.26
N MET A 284 15.87 1.20 -5.25
CA MET A 284 14.42 1.05 -5.24
C MET A 284 13.68 2.36 -4.92
N ALA A 285 14.32 3.29 -4.22
CA ALA A 285 13.75 4.60 -3.88
C ALA A 285 14.05 5.69 -4.93
N ALA A 286 15.02 5.45 -5.82
CA ALA A 286 15.36 6.40 -6.87
C ALA A 286 14.15 6.66 -7.79
N VAL A 287 13.90 7.93 -8.13
CA VAL A 287 12.88 8.29 -9.12
C VAL A 287 13.22 7.65 -10.44
N ALA A 288 12.39 6.74 -10.90
CA ALA A 288 12.55 5.97 -12.12
C ALA A 288 11.62 6.45 -13.25
N PHE A 289 10.54 7.13 -12.89
CA PHE A 289 9.60 7.73 -13.85
C PHE A 289 9.07 9.06 -13.31
N THR A 290 8.97 10.04 -14.20
CA THR A 290 8.23 11.29 -13.96
C THR A 290 7.45 11.63 -15.23
N GLY A 291 6.16 11.86 -15.10
CA GLY A 291 5.30 12.15 -16.25
C GLY A 291 3.82 12.05 -15.92
N MET A 292 3.01 12.00 -16.96
CA MET A 292 1.55 11.89 -16.84
C MET A 292 1.13 10.45 -16.60
N ASP A 293 0.32 10.22 -15.57
CA ASP A 293 -0.38 8.95 -15.37
C ASP A 293 -1.57 8.87 -16.34
N GLN A 294 -1.54 7.90 -17.26
CA GLN A 294 -2.57 7.73 -18.30
C GLN A 294 -3.89 7.18 -17.77
N VAL A 295 -3.90 6.65 -16.55
CA VAL A 295 -5.11 6.12 -15.89
C VAL A 295 -5.71 7.16 -14.95
N MET A 296 -4.88 7.80 -14.11
CA MET A 296 -5.34 8.77 -13.11
C MET A 296 -5.48 10.18 -13.66
N GLY A 297 -4.80 10.53 -14.77
CA GLY A 297 -4.93 11.81 -15.44
C GLY A 297 -4.19 12.99 -14.81
N PHE A 298 -3.19 12.72 -13.94
CA PHE A 298 -2.36 13.77 -13.33
C PHE A 298 -0.86 13.40 -13.35
N PRO A 299 0.04 14.40 -13.24
CA PRO A 299 1.48 14.15 -13.22
C PRO A 299 1.90 13.46 -11.92
N ILE A 300 2.83 12.50 -12.04
CA ILE A 300 3.38 11.74 -10.91
C ILE A 300 4.90 11.59 -11.02
N SER A 301 5.53 11.29 -9.88
CA SER A 301 6.89 10.76 -9.79
C SER A 301 6.86 9.40 -9.10
N TRP A 302 7.57 8.41 -9.67
CA TRP A 302 7.47 7.02 -9.25
C TRP A 302 8.84 6.36 -9.17
N ALA A 303 9.07 5.61 -8.11
CA ALA A 303 10.20 4.71 -7.94
C ALA A 303 9.79 3.26 -8.25
N PHE A 304 10.62 2.26 -7.95
CA PHE A 304 10.25 0.87 -8.19
C PHE A 304 9.16 0.40 -7.21
N GLY A 305 7.89 0.62 -7.60
CA GLY A 305 6.69 0.21 -6.88
C GLY A 305 6.25 1.15 -5.76
N TYR A 306 6.85 2.35 -5.66
CA TYR A 306 6.50 3.35 -4.66
C TYR A 306 6.24 4.72 -5.28
N SER A 307 5.31 5.47 -4.69
CA SER A 307 5.26 6.92 -4.84
C SER A 307 6.48 7.55 -4.16
N THR A 308 7.02 8.58 -4.78
CA THR A 308 8.18 9.33 -4.24
C THR A 308 7.78 10.64 -3.60
N ASP A 309 6.50 11.00 -3.67
CA ASP A 309 5.98 12.20 -3.05
C ASP A 309 5.67 11.94 -1.57
N ARG A 310 6.05 12.89 -0.72
CA ARG A 310 5.68 12.85 0.69
C ARG A 310 4.19 13.18 0.81
N PRO A 311 3.37 12.29 1.43
CA PRO A 311 1.90 12.41 1.39
C PRO A 311 1.36 13.73 1.95
N GLY A 312 2.09 14.38 2.86
CA GLY A 312 1.75 15.66 3.47
C GLY A 312 2.12 16.88 2.64
N GLY A 313 2.76 16.70 1.50
CA GLY A 313 3.28 17.81 0.70
C GLY A 313 4.48 18.54 1.31
N VAL A 314 5.07 17.98 2.37
CA VAL A 314 6.33 18.51 2.93
C VAL A 314 7.44 18.27 1.92
N PRO A 315 8.22 19.31 1.57
CA PRO A 315 9.31 19.14 0.60
C PRO A 315 10.33 18.10 1.06
N SER A 316 10.70 17.21 0.15
CA SER A 316 11.76 16.22 0.35
C SER A 316 12.69 16.21 -0.86
N ARG A 317 13.90 15.73 -0.69
CA ARG A 317 14.82 15.56 -1.80
C ARG A 317 14.28 14.47 -2.72
N PRO A 318 14.28 14.65 -4.06
CA PRO A 318 13.84 13.60 -4.98
C PRO A 318 14.56 12.26 -4.69
N GLY A 319 13.78 11.20 -4.51
CA GLY A 319 14.30 9.86 -4.20
C GLY A 319 14.73 9.65 -2.74
N SER A 320 14.46 10.60 -1.82
CA SER A 320 14.62 10.35 -0.39
C SER A 320 13.39 9.67 0.21
N THR A 321 12.19 10.05 -0.23
CA THR A 321 10.93 9.50 0.27
C THR A 321 10.43 8.40 -0.66
N PHE A 322 9.92 7.33 -0.08
CA PHE A 322 9.23 6.25 -0.79
C PHE A 322 8.12 5.66 0.08
N GLY A 323 6.99 5.36 -0.52
CA GLY A 323 5.85 4.82 0.20
C GLY A 323 4.59 4.74 -0.64
N MET A 324 3.45 4.54 0.02
CA MET A 324 2.15 4.45 -0.63
C MET A 324 1.04 5.09 0.20
N VAL A 325 0.08 5.66 -0.51
CA VAL A 325 -1.17 6.14 0.07
C VAL A 325 -2.33 5.22 -0.32
N GLY A 326 -3.30 5.11 0.55
CA GLY A 326 -4.53 4.37 0.32
C GLY A 326 -5.70 5.28 -0.06
N MET A 327 -6.59 4.80 -0.92
CA MET A 327 -7.79 5.50 -1.33
C MET A 327 -8.68 5.93 -0.15
N ASN A 328 -8.66 5.16 0.96
CA ASN A 328 -9.38 5.48 2.18
C ASN A 328 -8.73 6.60 3.02
N GLY A 329 -7.58 7.13 2.59
CA GLY A 329 -6.82 8.16 3.29
C GLY A 329 -5.77 7.65 4.28
N SER A 330 -5.50 6.33 4.32
CA SER A 330 -4.35 5.76 5.04
C SER A 330 -3.05 5.99 4.24
N ALA A 331 -1.91 6.03 4.92
CA ALA A 331 -0.61 6.18 4.29
C ALA A 331 0.50 5.51 5.10
N ALA A 332 1.52 5.01 4.42
CA ALA A 332 2.78 4.61 5.06
C ALA A 332 3.96 4.92 4.12
N TYR A 333 5.01 5.50 4.67
CA TYR A 333 6.19 5.90 3.91
C TYR A 333 7.44 5.93 4.78
N ALA A 334 8.59 5.94 4.14
CA ALA A 334 9.87 6.22 4.77
C ALA A 334 10.61 7.35 4.06
N ASP A 335 11.46 8.06 4.79
CA ASP A 335 12.38 9.06 4.28
C ASP A 335 13.81 8.71 4.68
N ILE A 336 14.66 8.52 3.67
CA ILE A 336 16.05 8.04 3.82
C ILE A 336 16.91 9.11 4.52
N ASP A 337 16.74 10.37 4.16
CA ASP A 337 17.61 11.45 4.63
C ASP A 337 17.39 11.73 6.13
N SER A 338 16.15 11.66 6.59
CA SER A 338 15.79 11.85 8.00
C SER A 338 15.81 10.58 8.84
N GLY A 339 15.87 9.40 8.21
CA GLY A 339 15.78 8.10 8.89
C GLY A 339 14.41 7.83 9.53
N ILE A 340 13.34 8.43 8.97
CA ILE A 340 11.99 8.38 9.52
C ILE A 340 11.13 7.40 8.73
N ALA A 341 10.35 6.59 9.42
CA ALA A 341 9.22 5.83 8.86
C ALA A 341 7.94 6.26 9.57
N VAL A 342 6.89 6.55 8.78
CA VAL A 342 5.61 7.05 9.27
C VAL A 342 4.49 6.18 8.73
N ALA A 343 3.49 5.90 9.57
CA ALA A 343 2.24 5.29 9.14
C ALA A 343 1.05 5.96 9.83
N VAL A 344 0.00 6.18 9.05
CA VAL A 344 -1.29 6.70 9.50
C VAL A 344 -2.38 5.77 8.99
N MET A 345 -3.09 5.12 9.92
CA MET A 345 -4.20 4.22 9.62
C MET A 345 -5.50 4.81 10.14
N ARG A 346 -6.59 4.66 9.38
CA ARG A 346 -7.88 5.26 9.70
C ARG A 346 -9.05 4.40 9.23
N ASN A 347 -10.20 4.57 9.86
CA ASN A 347 -11.43 3.89 9.46
C ASN A 347 -12.56 4.81 8.97
N ARG A 348 -12.37 6.13 8.91
CA ARG A 348 -13.24 7.01 8.13
C ARG A 348 -12.84 6.91 6.66
N PHE A 349 -13.72 6.35 5.84
CA PHE A 349 -13.48 6.22 4.40
C PHE A 349 -13.83 7.54 3.70
N ALA A 350 -12.80 8.33 3.39
CA ALA A 350 -12.93 9.54 2.58
C ALA A 350 -12.04 9.38 1.34
N ALA A 351 -12.66 9.08 0.19
CA ALA A 351 -11.94 8.77 -1.04
C ALA A 351 -10.93 9.87 -1.42
N GLY A 352 -9.63 9.54 -1.42
CA GLY A 352 -8.55 10.47 -1.77
C GLY A 352 -8.24 11.54 -0.70
N GLY A 353 -8.91 11.53 0.45
CA GLY A 353 -8.73 12.53 1.51
C GLY A 353 -7.44 12.31 2.30
N LEU A 354 -6.41 13.13 2.06
CA LEU A 354 -5.10 13.07 2.73
C LEU A 354 -4.90 14.16 3.80
N THR A 355 -5.93 14.92 4.18
CA THR A 355 -5.83 16.05 5.11
C THR A 355 -5.24 15.62 6.47
N THR A 356 -5.71 14.51 7.03
CA THR A 356 -5.19 13.92 8.27
C THR A 356 -3.71 13.56 8.14
N VAL A 357 -3.34 12.86 7.07
CA VAL A 357 -1.94 12.50 6.80
C VAL A 357 -1.08 13.75 6.67
N ALA A 358 -1.55 14.77 5.95
CA ALA A 358 -0.84 16.04 5.78
C ALA A 358 -0.63 16.79 7.11
N GLN A 359 -1.59 16.74 8.02
CA GLN A 359 -1.44 17.34 9.35
C GLN A 359 -0.39 16.61 10.18
N ILE A 360 -0.45 15.27 10.21
CA ILE A 360 0.53 14.45 10.92
C ILE A 360 1.93 14.63 10.34
N ASP A 361 2.06 14.63 9.01
CA ASP A 361 3.34 14.80 8.34
C ASP A 361 4.00 16.15 8.65
N ARG A 362 3.21 17.24 8.76
CA ARG A 362 3.72 18.54 9.19
C ARG A 362 4.26 18.50 10.62
N ILE A 363 3.53 17.91 11.57
CA ILE A 363 3.99 17.75 12.95
C ILE A 363 5.32 16.99 12.99
N VAL A 364 5.41 15.89 12.24
CA VAL A 364 6.64 15.09 12.12
C VAL A 364 7.79 15.93 11.58
N ALA A 365 7.55 16.71 10.51
CA ALA A 365 8.58 17.55 9.92
C ALA A 365 9.04 18.68 10.86
N GLU A 366 8.14 19.34 11.54
CA GLU A 366 8.46 20.46 12.47
C GLU A 366 9.17 19.98 13.75
N THR A 367 8.91 18.75 14.19
CA THR A 367 9.43 18.26 15.46
C THR A 367 10.71 17.44 15.31
N LEU A 368 10.89 16.75 14.17
CA LEU A 368 12.00 15.81 13.94
C LEU A 368 13.03 16.28 12.90
N SER A 369 12.84 17.49 12.32
CA SER A 369 13.83 18.11 11.41
C SER A 369 15.14 18.46 12.13
#